data_421388369bea0876fc30845b67e1740f
#
_entry.id   421388369bea0876fc30845b67e1740f
#
_cell.length_a   1.000
_cell.length_b   1.000
_cell.length_c   1.000
_cell.angle_alpha   90.00
_cell.angle_beta   90.00
_cell.angle_gamma   90.00
#
_symmetry.space_group_name_H-M   'P 1'
#
loop_
_entity.id
_entity.type
_entity.pdbx_description
1 polymer ?
#
loop_
_entity_poly.entity_id
_entity_poly.type
_entity_poly.pdbx_seq_one_letter_code
_entity_poly.pdbx_strand_id
1 'polypeptide(L)'
;MLLQADAKALEWVCAAYLSQDQTAIKEIQDGTDQHSDNQLRFGLPSRLIAKTFVFRLIYGGSAYSYANDTNFTDVSTSESFWQNVIDEFYNKYTGLGEWHKKIVATAMKDRKITMPTGRVYNYEPEVKYGKVKWPRTKILNYPVQGLGADLMAIARVSLSNRLKDMKNVKLINTVHDSIIVDFDSKVCDNISIVKIVDQCFTDIPANFKKLFGVEFNLPMLV
;
A
#
# COMPACT_ATOMS: atom_id res chain seq x y z
N MET A 1 11.03 -20.38 -18.52
CA MET A 1 10.42 -20.49 -17.18
C MET A 1 9.94 -19.13 -16.75
N LEU A 2 8.79 -19.04 -16.08
CA LEU A 2 8.28 -17.76 -15.57
C LEU A 2 8.52 -17.67 -14.06
N LEU A 3 9.03 -16.53 -13.62
CA LEU A 3 9.11 -16.09 -12.23
C LEU A 3 8.19 -14.89 -12.05
N GLN A 4 7.25 -14.99 -11.13
CA GLN A 4 6.45 -13.86 -10.66
C GLN A 4 6.89 -13.50 -9.25
N ALA A 5 7.12 -12.22 -9.01
CA ALA A 5 7.50 -11.68 -7.72
C ALA A 5 6.53 -10.56 -7.34
N ASP A 6 5.82 -10.75 -6.23
CA ASP A 6 4.80 -9.80 -5.75
C ASP A 6 5.36 -9.02 -4.56
N ALA A 7 5.23 -7.69 -4.58
CA ALA A 7 5.65 -6.85 -3.47
C ALA A 7 4.79 -7.14 -2.22
N LYS A 8 5.44 -7.53 -1.13
CA LYS A 8 4.75 -7.89 0.12
C LYS A 8 4.05 -6.68 0.73
N ALA A 9 2.73 -6.76 0.85
CA ALA A 9 1.89 -5.76 1.54
C ALA A 9 2.11 -4.30 1.07
N LEU A 10 2.30 -4.08 -0.24
CA LEU A 10 2.69 -2.80 -0.83
C LEU A 10 1.87 -1.61 -0.31
N GLU A 11 0.53 -1.72 -0.31
CA GLU A 11 -0.34 -0.62 0.12
C GLU A 11 -0.19 -0.30 1.61
N TRP A 12 0.02 -1.35 2.45
CA TRP A 12 0.26 -1.15 3.88
C TRP A 12 1.59 -0.45 4.14
N VAL A 13 2.64 -0.85 3.44
CA VAL A 13 3.96 -0.20 3.49
C VAL A 13 3.84 1.27 3.06
N CYS A 14 3.12 1.55 1.97
CA CYS A 14 2.89 2.92 1.51
C CYS A 14 2.08 3.75 2.53
N ALA A 15 1.04 3.19 3.12
CA ALA A 15 0.23 3.86 4.15
C ALA A 15 1.04 4.16 5.42
N ALA A 16 1.84 3.19 5.89
CA ALA A 16 2.73 3.35 7.03
C ALA A 16 3.79 4.43 6.77
N TYR A 17 4.40 4.42 5.58
CA TYR A 17 5.36 5.45 5.17
C TYR A 17 4.73 6.85 5.12
N LEU A 18 3.58 7.01 4.48
CA LEU A 18 2.92 8.31 4.32
C LEU A 18 2.40 8.87 5.65
N SER A 19 1.93 8.01 6.54
CA SER A 19 1.43 8.40 7.85
C SER A 19 2.53 8.56 8.90
N GLN A 20 3.71 7.94 8.68
CA GLN A 20 4.78 7.80 9.68
C GLN A 20 4.28 7.20 11.01
N ASP A 21 3.29 6.31 10.92
CA ASP A 21 2.74 5.61 12.08
C ASP A 21 3.77 4.68 12.68
N GLN A 22 4.18 4.94 13.92
CA GLN A 22 5.29 4.22 14.57
C GLN A 22 4.96 2.75 14.85
N THR A 23 3.68 2.44 15.13
CA THR A 23 3.24 1.07 15.33
C THR A 23 3.29 0.28 14.02
N ALA A 24 2.76 0.84 12.95
CA ALA A 24 2.78 0.23 11.63
C ALA A 24 4.22 0.05 11.10
N ILE A 25 5.07 1.07 11.27
CA ILE A 25 6.50 1.02 10.90
C ILE A 25 7.21 -0.11 11.64
N LYS A 26 7.03 -0.19 12.96
CA LYS A 26 7.63 -1.22 13.79
C LYS A 26 7.18 -2.62 13.39
N GLU A 27 5.87 -2.83 13.19
CA GLU A 27 5.32 -4.13 12.75
C GLU A 27 5.91 -4.59 11.40
N ILE A 28 6.09 -3.66 10.44
CA ILE A 28 6.70 -3.95 9.13
C ILE A 28 8.17 -4.34 9.32
N GLN A 29 8.93 -3.59 10.13
CA GLN A 29 10.34 -3.85 10.38
C GLN A 29 10.56 -5.17 11.13
N ASP A 30 9.68 -5.50 12.08
CA ASP A 30 9.72 -6.76 12.85
C ASP A 30 9.19 -7.96 12.04
N GLY A 31 8.62 -7.75 10.84
CA GLY A 31 8.04 -8.81 10.01
C GLY A 31 6.72 -9.37 10.54
N THR A 32 6.02 -8.65 11.40
CA THR A 32 4.75 -9.04 12.01
C THR A 32 3.67 -9.26 10.97
N ASP A 33 2.90 -10.34 11.08
CA ASP A 33 1.67 -10.51 10.30
C ASP A 33 0.54 -9.66 10.89
N GLN A 34 0.50 -8.40 10.49
CA GLN A 34 -0.47 -7.41 10.96
C GLN A 34 -1.93 -7.84 10.77
N HIS A 35 -2.22 -8.67 9.75
CA HIS A 35 -3.60 -9.11 9.52
C HIS A 35 -4.04 -10.16 10.53
N SER A 36 -3.16 -11.07 10.92
CA SER A 36 -3.43 -12.02 12.01
C SER A 36 -3.50 -11.32 13.36
N ASP A 37 -2.60 -10.36 13.63
CA ASP A 37 -2.64 -9.58 14.86
C ASP A 37 -3.92 -8.74 14.97
N ASN A 38 -4.30 -8.05 13.89
CA ASN A 38 -5.52 -7.26 13.82
C ASN A 38 -6.79 -8.13 13.88
N GLN A 39 -6.78 -9.35 13.32
CA GLN A 39 -7.86 -10.32 13.47
C GLN A 39 -8.14 -10.60 14.94
N LEU A 40 -7.10 -10.95 15.69
CA LEU A 40 -7.21 -11.27 17.11
C LEU A 40 -7.63 -10.05 17.94
N ARG A 41 -6.98 -8.92 17.70
CA ARG A 41 -7.22 -7.68 18.44
C ARG A 41 -8.64 -7.15 18.29
N PHE A 42 -9.19 -7.19 17.07
CA PHE A 42 -10.51 -6.64 16.77
C PHE A 42 -11.63 -7.69 16.86
N GLY A 43 -11.31 -8.93 17.25
CA GLY A 43 -12.28 -10.03 17.34
C GLY A 43 -12.93 -10.40 16.01
N LEU A 44 -12.19 -10.25 14.89
CA LEU A 44 -12.70 -10.56 13.55
C LEU A 44 -12.61 -12.07 13.28
N PRO A 45 -13.56 -12.65 12.51
CA PRO A 45 -13.68 -14.10 12.38
C PRO A 45 -12.56 -14.76 11.58
N SER A 46 -11.88 -14.01 10.73
CA SER A 46 -10.77 -14.55 9.92
C SER A 46 -9.74 -13.49 9.54
N ARG A 47 -8.52 -13.97 9.24
CA ARG A 47 -7.44 -13.14 8.71
C ARG A 47 -7.82 -12.43 7.40
N LEU A 48 -8.62 -13.07 6.55
CA LEU A 48 -9.10 -12.49 5.30
C LEU A 48 -10.03 -11.30 5.56
N ILE A 49 -10.95 -11.44 6.51
CA ILE A 49 -11.85 -10.34 6.91
C ILE A 49 -11.03 -9.18 7.50
N ALA A 50 -10.04 -9.47 8.37
CA ALA A 50 -9.16 -8.44 8.91
C ALA A 50 -8.36 -7.72 7.80
N LYS A 51 -7.82 -8.46 6.84
CA LYS A 51 -7.14 -7.90 5.67
C LYS A 51 -8.07 -6.97 4.87
N THR A 52 -9.25 -7.45 4.51
CA THR A 52 -10.22 -6.68 3.72
C THR A 52 -10.71 -5.44 4.48
N PHE A 53 -10.91 -5.56 5.80
CA PHE A 53 -11.24 -4.43 6.68
C PHE A 53 -10.15 -3.36 6.64
N VAL A 54 -8.89 -3.73 6.88
CA VAL A 54 -7.76 -2.78 6.89
C VAL A 54 -7.62 -2.07 5.56
N PHE A 55 -7.62 -2.79 4.43
CA PHE A 55 -7.50 -2.17 3.11
C PHE A 55 -8.63 -1.20 2.80
N ARG A 56 -9.88 -1.57 3.12
CA ARG A 56 -11.01 -0.67 2.94
C ARG A 56 -10.90 0.57 3.82
N LEU A 57 -10.43 0.42 5.07
CA LEU A 57 -10.28 1.54 6.01
C LEU A 57 -9.20 2.54 5.58
N ILE A 58 -8.05 2.05 5.10
CA ILE A 58 -6.98 2.89 4.55
C ILE A 58 -7.53 3.81 3.43
N TYR A 59 -8.50 3.32 2.67
CA TYR A 59 -9.14 4.08 1.59
C TYR A 59 -10.42 4.83 2.01
N GLY A 60 -10.64 4.97 3.31
CA GLY A 60 -11.74 5.78 3.87
C GLY A 60 -13.06 5.05 4.05
N GLY A 61 -13.01 3.74 4.28
CA GLY A 61 -14.17 2.94 4.70
C GLY A 61 -14.82 3.53 5.95
N SER A 62 -16.16 3.44 6.04
CA SER A 62 -16.95 3.92 7.16
C SER A 62 -17.75 2.77 7.79
N ALA A 63 -18.17 2.95 9.03
CA ALA A 63 -19.02 1.98 9.72
C ALA A 63 -20.25 1.59 8.89
N TYR A 64 -20.91 2.58 8.28
CA TYR A 64 -22.00 2.35 7.33
C TYR A 64 -21.59 1.46 6.16
N SER A 65 -20.41 1.70 5.56
CA SER A 65 -19.94 0.92 4.40
C SER A 65 -19.63 -0.53 4.74
N TYR A 66 -19.17 -0.83 5.96
CA TYR A 66 -18.95 -2.21 6.42
C TYR A 66 -20.26 -2.90 6.74
N ALA A 67 -21.16 -2.24 7.48
CA ALA A 67 -22.44 -2.81 7.89
C ALA A 67 -23.35 -3.18 6.69
N ASN A 68 -23.15 -2.54 5.53
CA ASN A 68 -23.97 -2.73 4.34
C ASN A 68 -23.24 -3.45 3.19
N ASP A 69 -22.06 -4.00 3.42
CA ASP A 69 -21.31 -4.73 2.38
C ASP A 69 -21.41 -6.23 2.59
N THR A 70 -21.77 -6.96 1.55
CA THR A 70 -21.97 -8.41 1.57
C THR A 70 -20.76 -9.22 2.05
N ASN A 71 -19.55 -8.68 1.93
CA ASN A 71 -18.34 -9.33 2.47
C ASN A 71 -18.26 -9.26 4.01
N PHE A 72 -19.05 -8.42 4.65
CA PHE A 72 -19.00 -8.15 6.09
C PHE A 72 -20.32 -8.38 6.81
N THR A 73 -21.45 -8.57 6.11
CA THR A 73 -22.77 -8.77 6.72
C THR A 73 -22.85 -10.03 7.58
N ASP A 74 -22.10 -11.08 7.23
CA ASP A 74 -22.01 -12.30 8.03
C ASP A 74 -21.24 -12.09 9.36
N VAL A 75 -20.45 -11.01 9.44
CA VAL A 75 -19.76 -10.62 10.69
C VAL A 75 -20.70 -9.75 11.54
N SER A 76 -21.19 -8.65 10.97
CA SER A 76 -22.14 -7.76 11.62
C SER A 76 -22.78 -6.78 10.64
N THR A 77 -24.08 -6.58 10.76
CA THR A 77 -24.83 -5.50 10.09
C THR A 77 -24.95 -4.24 10.96
N SER A 78 -24.35 -4.23 12.14
CA SER A 78 -24.41 -3.12 13.10
C SER A 78 -23.33 -2.07 12.77
N GLU A 79 -23.75 -0.84 12.49
CA GLU A 79 -22.82 0.29 12.34
C GLU A 79 -22.05 0.58 13.63
N SER A 80 -22.67 0.42 14.81
CA SER A 80 -21.99 0.64 16.08
C SER A 80 -20.89 -0.38 16.33
N PHE A 81 -21.07 -1.64 15.93
CA PHE A 81 -20.01 -2.64 15.97
C PHE A 81 -18.82 -2.20 15.11
N TRP A 82 -19.07 -1.84 13.87
CA TRP A 82 -17.98 -1.42 12.95
C TRP A 82 -17.34 -0.10 13.37
N GLN A 83 -18.09 0.81 13.99
CA GLN A 83 -17.50 2.03 14.54
C GLN A 83 -16.51 1.71 15.66
N ASN A 84 -16.87 0.79 16.58
CA ASN A 84 -15.94 0.35 17.62
C ASN A 84 -14.66 -0.30 17.05
N VAL A 85 -14.79 -1.14 16.01
CA VAL A 85 -13.63 -1.75 15.34
C VAL A 85 -12.76 -0.68 14.68
N ILE A 86 -13.36 0.33 14.05
CA ILE A 86 -12.64 1.47 13.45
C ILE A 86 -11.91 2.28 14.53
N ASP A 87 -12.56 2.54 15.67
CA ASP A 87 -11.97 3.30 16.78
C ASP A 87 -10.80 2.53 17.39
N GLU A 88 -10.92 1.22 17.60
CA GLU A 88 -9.83 0.35 18.05
C GLU A 88 -8.66 0.33 17.05
N PHE A 89 -8.94 0.33 15.75
CA PHE A 89 -7.91 0.42 14.72
C PHE A 89 -7.13 1.74 14.83
N TYR A 90 -7.80 2.88 14.93
CA TYR A 90 -7.15 4.18 15.05
C TYR A 90 -6.50 4.41 16.43
N ASN A 91 -6.98 3.73 17.48
CA ASN A 91 -6.30 3.68 18.77
C ASN A 91 -4.96 2.93 18.70
N LYS A 92 -4.88 1.90 17.87
CA LYS A 92 -3.64 1.16 17.59
C LYS A 92 -2.70 1.95 16.67
N TYR A 93 -3.24 2.47 15.57
CA TYR A 93 -2.49 3.19 14.52
C TYR A 93 -2.84 4.70 14.56
N THR A 94 -2.39 5.36 15.60
CA THR A 94 -2.74 6.77 15.86
C THR A 94 -2.19 7.70 14.79
N GLY A 95 -0.97 7.45 14.30
CA GLY A 95 -0.34 8.23 13.23
C GLY A 95 -1.11 8.14 11.92
N LEU A 96 -1.67 6.96 11.59
CA LEU A 96 -2.51 6.78 10.41
C LEU A 96 -3.81 7.60 10.52
N GLY A 97 -4.43 7.59 11.70
CA GLY A 97 -5.64 8.39 11.96
C GLY A 97 -5.39 9.90 11.83
N GLU A 98 -4.29 10.39 12.34
CA GLU A 98 -3.87 11.79 12.22
C GLU A 98 -3.55 12.16 10.76
N TRP A 99 -2.85 11.28 10.04
CA TRP A 99 -2.54 11.47 8.64
C TRP A 99 -3.82 11.55 7.79
N HIS A 100 -4.80 10.67 8.01
CA HIS A 100 -6.09 10.72 7.32
C HIS A 100 -6.80 12.06 7.51
N LYS A 101 -6.82 12.59 8.73
CA LYS A 101 -7.41 13.91 9.03
C LYS A 101 -6.64 15.03 8.33
N LYS A 102 -5.31 15.01 8.44
CA LYS A 102 -4.41 16.02 7.87
C LYS A 102 -4.50 16.08 6.34
N ILE A 103 -4.41 14.93 5.66
CA ILE A 103 -4.39 14.90 4.19
C ILE A 103 -5.73 15.36 3.60
N VAL A 104 -6.86 15.00 4.23
CA VAL A 104 -8.18 15.49 3.82
C VAL A 104 -8.29 17.00 4.03
N ALA A 105 -7.86 17.53 5.17
CA ALA A 105 -7.85 18.95 5.44
C ALA A 105 -6.96 19.72 4.44
N THR A 106 -5.78 19.18 4.11
CA THR A 106 -4.89 19.78 3.11
C THR A 106 -5.52 19.80 1.72
N ALA A 107 -6.12 18.68 1.28
CA ALA A 107 -6.80 18.62 0.00
C ALA A 107 -7.99 19.59 -0.08
N MET A 108 -8.74 19.78 1.00
CA MET A 108 -9.84 20.72 1.06
C MET A 108 -9.39 22.19 1.01
N LYS A 109 -8.24 22.50 1.64
CA LYS A 109 -7.67 23.84 1.71
C LYS A 109 -6.94 24.22 0.41
N ASP A 110 -5.99 23.36 0.00
CA ASP A 110 -5.02 23.69 -1.04
C ASP A 110 -5.42 23.15 -2.42
N ARG A 111 -6.50 22.37 -2.48
CA ARG A 111 -7.03 21.66 -3.67
C ARG A 111 -6.01 20.72 -4.33
N LYS A 112 -4.92 20.46 -3.66
CA LYS A 112 -3.87 19.56 -4.15
C LYS A 112 -3.13 18.86 -3.01
N ILE A 113 -2.56 17.69 -3.33
CA ILE A 113 -1.60 16.98 -2.51
C ILE A 113 -0.35 16.76 -3.35
N THR A 114 0.80 17.11 -2.80
CA THR A 114 2.11 16.83 -3.41
C THR A 114 2.75 15.67 -2.67
N MET A 115 3.15 14.65 -3.40
CA MET A 115 3.80 13.45 -2.88
C MET A 115 5.30 13.67 -2.69
N PRO A 116 5.97 12.86 -1.84
CA PRO A 116 7.44 12.90 -1.70
C PRO A 116 8.17 12.67 -3.03
N THR A 117 7.57 11.96 -3.97
CA THR A 117 8.08 11.71 -5.33
C THR A 117 7.89 12.89 -6.30
N GLY A 118 7.29 13.99 -5.83
CA GLY A 118 6.95 15.14 -6.66
C GLY A 118 5.64 15.01 -7.44
N ARG A 119 4.97 13.84 -7.38
CA ARG A 119 3.65 13.64 -7.98
C ARG A 119 2.62 14.56 -7.33
N VAL A 120 1.76 15.19 -8.13
CA VAL A 120 0.71 16.10 -7.63
C VAL A 120 -0.66 15.54 -8.00
N TYR A 121 -1.55 15.50 -7.02
CA TYR A 121 -2.97 15.18 -7.20
C TYR A 121 -3.79 16.43 -6.95
N ASN A 122 -4.65 16.79 -7.91
CA ASN A 122 -5.58 17.89 -7.77
C ASN A 122 -6.97 17.36 -7.40
N TYR A 123 -7.66 18.06 -6.52
CA TYR A 123 -8.98 17.68 -6.02
C TYR A 123 -9.96 18.84 -6.13
N GLU A 124 -11.14 18.54 -6.65
CA GLU A 124 -12.25 19.49 -6.69
C GLU A 124 -13.44 18.90 -5.92
N PRO A 125 -14.19 19.74 -5.19
CA PRO A 125 -15.42 19.31 -4.57
C PRO A 125 -16.49 19.08 -5.64
N GLU A 126 -17.35 18.10 -5.39
CA GLU A 126 -18.54 17.82 -6.19
C GLU A 126 -19.77 18.41 -5.49
N VAL A 127 -20.71 18.99 -6.25
CA VAL A 127 -22.01 19.40 -5.71
C VAL A 127 -23.00 18.28 -5.98
N LYS A 128 -23.44 17.60 -4.91
CA LYS A 128 -24.47 16.54 -4.98
C LYS A 128 -25.65 16.91 -4.09
N TYR A 129 -26.84 16.97 -4.68
CA TYR A 129 -28.08 17.34 -3.96
C TYR A 129 -27.96 18.66 -3.19
N GLY A 130 -27.35 19.69 -3.82
CA GLY A 130 -27.13 21.01 -3.22
C GLY A 130 -26.09 21.06 -2.09
N LYS A 131 -25.40 19.96 -1.80
CA LYS A 131 -24.33 19.91 -0.79
C LYS A 131 -22.97 19.74 -1.43
N VAL A 132 -22.00 20.50 -0.95
CA VAL A 132 -20.59 20.37 -1.35
C VAL A 132 -20.02 19.11 -0.70
N LYS A 133 -19.51 18.18 -1.50
CA LYS A 133 -18.85 16.95 -1.05
C LYS A 133 -17.46 16.85 -1.64
N TRP A 134 -16.50 16.59 -0.79
CA TRP A 134 -15.14 16.27 -1.19
C TRP A 134 -14.98 14.78 -1.48
N PRO A 135 -14.19 14.38 -2.50
CA PRO A 135 -14.00 12.98 -2.87
C PRO A 135 -13.04 12.29 -1.88
N ARG A 136 -13.47 12.12 -0.62
CA ARG A 136 -12.65 11.62 0.49
C ARG A 136 -11.91 10.31 0.14
N THR A 137 -12.60 9.36 -0.49
CA THR A 137 -11.99 8.09 -0.90
C THR A 137 -10.83 8.30 -1.88
N LYS A 138 -10.98 9.19 -2.87
CA LYS A 138 -9.90 9.51 -3.82
C LYS A 138 -8.73 10.20 -3.10
N ILE A 139 -9.01 11.09 -2.14
CA ILE A 139 -7.99 11.81 -1.38
C ILE A 139 -7.14 10.84 -0.56
N LEU A 140 -7.72 9.80 0.01
CA LEU A 140 -7.00 8.80 0.81
C LEU A 140 -6.34 7.71 -0.05
N ASN A 141 -7.00 7.30 -1.14
CA ASN A 141 -6.54 6.20 -1.99
C ASN A 141 -5.37 6.60 -2.91
N TYR A 142 -5.50 7.73 -3.64
CA TYR A 142 -4.54 8.11 -4.68
C TYR A 142 -3.10 8.28 -4.19
N PRO A 143 -2.83 8.87 -3.01
CA PRO A 143 -1.48 8.94 -2.46
C PRO A 143 -0.86 7.57 -2.20
N VAL A 144 -1.61 6.64 -1.62
CA VAL A 144 -1.14 5.28 -1.32
C VAL A 144 -0.87 4.50 -2.61
N GLN A 145 -1.84 4.47 -3.52
CA GLN A 145 -1.70 3.77 -4.81
C GLN A 145 -0.61 4.38 -5.68
N GLY A 146 -0.52 5.71 -5.72
CA GLY A 146 0.49 6.41 -6.51
C GLY A 146 1.89 6.20 -6.00
N LEU A 147 2.10 6.18 -4.67
CA LEU A 147 3.38 5.82 -4.09
C LEU A 147 3.74 4.37 -4.44
N GLY A 148 2.80 3.44 -4.29
CA GLY A 148 3.01 2.04 -4.69
C GLY A 148 3.45 1.91 -6.15
N ALA A 149 2.79 2.63 -7.06
CA ALA A 149 3.17 2.66 -8.48
C ALA A 149 4.58 3.23 -8.70
N ASP A 150 4.98 4.27 -7.94
CA ASP A 150 6.33 4.84 -8.01
C ASP A 150 7.39 3.85 -7.50
N LEU A 151 7.12 3.13 -6.39
CA LEU A 151 8.02 2.10 -5.86
C LEU A 151 8.18 0.93 -6.84
N MET A 152 7.09 0.47 -7.44
CA MET A 152 7.13 -0.57 -8.47
C MET A 152 7.88 -0.13 -9.74
N ALA A 153 7.77 1.15 -10.11
CA ALA A 153 8.56 1.71 -11.22
C ALA A 153 10.07 1.70 -10.91
N ILE A 154 10.46 2.01 -9.67
CA ILE A 154 11.86 1.92 -9.22
C ILE A 154 12.37 0.48 -9.30
N ALA A 155 11.63 -0.49 -8.78
CA ALA A 155 11.99 -1.91 -8.86
C ALA A 155 12.14 -2.37 -10.31
N ARG A 156 11.17 -2.03 -11.16
CA ARG A 156 11.17 -2.37 -12.59
C ARG A 156 12.40 -1.80 -13.32
N VAL A 157 12.72 -0.53 -13.11
CA VAL A 157 13.89 0.11 -13.74
C VAL A 157 15.19 -0.50 -13.22
N SER A 158 15.29 -0.76 -11.91
CA SER A 158 16.42 -1.45 -11.29
C SER A 158 16.63 -2.84 -11.92
N LEU A 159 15.54 -3.62 -12.05
CA LEU A 159 15.60 -4.94 -12.65
C LEU A 159 15.99 -4.89 -14.14
N SER A 160 15.37 -4.02 -14.91
CA SER A 160 15.70 -3.85 -16.33
C SER A 160 17.19 -3.54 -16.55
N ASN A 161 17.77 -2.68 -15.71
CA ASN A 161 19.20 -2.35 -15.77
C ASN A 161 20.09 -3.56 -15.41
N ARG A 162 19.69 -4.41 -14.48
CA ARG A 162 20.43 -5.61 -14.09
C ARG A 162 20.37 -6.73 -15.14
N LEU A 163 19.26 -6.80 -15.86
CA LEU A 163 19.01 -7.84 -16.87
C LEU A 163 19.52 -7.47 -18.27
N LYS A 164 19.91 -6.22 -18.53
CA LYS A 164 20.23 -5.71 -19.88
C LYS A 164 21.26 -6.54 -20.66
N ASP A 165 22.25 -7.10 -19.98
CA ASP A 165 23.34 -7.89 -20.57
C ASP A 165 23.08 -9.41 -20.49
N MET A 166 21.94 -9.84 -19.93
CA MET A 166 21.57 -11.25 -19.77
C MET A 166 20.67 -11.70 -20.94
N LYS A 167 21.28 -12.37 -21.95
CA LYS A 167 20.59 -12.75 -23.19
C LYS A 167 19.37 -13.67 -23.01
N ASN A 168 19.38 -14.52 -21.97
CA ASN A 168 18.37 -15.55 -21.72
C ASN A 168 17.40 -15.20 -20.58
N VAL A 169 17.34 -13.93 -20.17
CA VAL A 169 16.46 -13.42 -19.11
C VAL A 169 15.78 -12.13 -19.59
N LYS A 170 14.48 -12.04 -19.45
CA LYS A 170 13.70 -10.88 -19.89
C LYS A 170 12.66 -10.50 -18.86
N LEU A 171 12.59 -9.23 -18.51
CA LEU A 171 11.42 -8.64 -17.87
C LEU A 171 10.31 -8.56 -18.92
N ILE A 172 9.21 -9.29 -18.74
CA ILE A 172 8.14 -9.38 -19.75
C ILE A 172 6.87 -8.63 -19.37
N ASN A 173 6.59 -8.48 -18.08
CA ASN A 173 5.40 -7.76 -17.65
C ASN A 173 5.53 -7.24 -16.20
N THR A 174 4.70 -6.26 -15.89
CA THR A 174 4.40 -5.81 -14.51
C THR A 174 2.90 -5.70 -14.35
N VAL A 175 2.34 -6.34 -13.34
CA VAL A 175 0.89 -6.37 -13.09
C VAL A 175 0.65 -5.96 -11.66
N HIS A 176 0.04 -4.77 -11.45
CA HIS A 176 -0.16 -4.17 -10.12
C HIS A 176 1.13 -4.09 -9.30
N ASP A 177 1.25 -4.96 -8.30
CA ASP A 177 2.37 -5.09 -7.37
C ASP A 177 3.33 -6.23 -7.73
N SER A 178 3.15 -6.88 -8.88
CA SER A 178 4.02 -7.96 -9.33
C SER A 178 4.89 -7.60 -10.54
N ILE A 179 6.05 -8.24 -10.58
CA ILE A 179 6.99 -8.23 -11.71
C ILE A 179 7.11 -9.65 -12.25
N ILE A 180 7.04 -9.80 -13.58
CA ILE A 180 7.13 -11.10 -14.26
C ILE A 180 8.37 -11.14 -15.13
N VAL A 181 9.21 -12.16 -14.89
CA VAL A 181 10.46 -12.42 -15.60
C VAL A 181 10.35 -13.76 -16.31
N ASP A 182 10.71 -13.79 -17.59
CA ASP A 182 10.91 -15.02 -18.36
C ASP A 182 12.41 -15.31 -18.49
N PHE A 183 12.81 -16.56 -18.24
CA PHE A 183 14.20 -16.98 -18.37
C PHE A 183 14.33 -18.44 -18.78
N ASP A 184 15.46 -18.76 -19.45
CA ASP A 184 15.82 -20.12 -19.81
C ASP A 184 16.48 -20.85 -18.62
N SER A 185 15.71 -21.72 -17.93
CA SER A 185 16.17 -22.47 -16.76
C SER A 185 17.22 -23.56 -17.08
N LYS A 186 17.49 -23.81 -18.37
CA LYS A 186 18.60 -24.71 -18.78
C LYS A 186 19.95 -23.99 -18.80
N VAL A 187 19.93 -22.66 -18.90
CA VAL A 187 21.12 -21.79 -19.02
C VAL A 187 21.32 -20.95 -17.78
N CYS A 188 20.22 -20.51 -17.16
CA CYS A 188 20.24 -19.62 -16.02
C CYS A 188 19.93 -20.40 -14.73
N ASP A 189 20.71 -20.15 -13.69
CA ASP A 189 20.42 -20.65 -12.36
C ASP A 189 19.22 -19.91 -11.76
N ASN A 190 18.19 -20.67 -11.36
CA ASN A 190 16.95 -20.15 -10.80
C ASN A 190 17.19 -19.30 -9.54
N ILE A 191 18.11 -19.74 -8.68
CA ILE A 191 18.43 -19.04 -7.41
C ILE A 191 19.03 -17.67 -7.71
N SER A 192 19.91 -17.58 -8.71
CA SER A 192 20.51 -16.33 -9.12
C SER A 192 19.49 -15.35 -9.66
N ILE A 193 18.50 -15.81 -10.44
CA ILE A 193 17.42 -14.95 -10.94
C ILE A 193 16.54 -14.44 -9.79
N VAL A 194 16.16 -15.32 -8.86
CA VAL A 194 15.40 -14.93 -7.67
C VAL A 194 16.15 -13.87 -6.86
N LYS A 195 17.44 -14.05 -6.61
CA LYS A 195 18.28 -13.08 -5.88
C LYS A 195 18.35 -11.71 -6.59
N ILE A 196 18.45 -11.70 -7.91
CA ILE A 196 18.46 -10.45 -8.69
C ILE A 196 17.13 -9.70 -8.52
N VAL A 197 16.01 -10.41 -8.60
CA VAL A 197 14.69 -9.83 -8.43
C VAL A 197 14.49 -9.32 -6.99
N ASP A 198 14.80 -10.13 -5.98
CA ASP A 198 14.71 -9.76 -4.56
C ASP A 198 15.55 -8.51 -4.25
N GLN A 199 16.79 -8.45 -4.77
CA GLN A 199 17.67 -7.29 -4.60
C GLN A 199 17.07 -6.00 -5.18
N CYS A 200 16.30 -6.08 -6.27
CA CYS A 200 15.64 -4.91 -6.84
C CYS A 200 14.60 -4.29 -5.91
N PHE A 201 13.90 -5.11 -5.12
CA PHE A 201 12.99 -4.64 -4.09
C PHE A 201 13.72 -4.15 -2.85
N THR A 202 14.72 -4.90 -2.38
CA THR A 202 15.56 -4.51 -1.23
C THR A 202 16.27 -3.17 -1.46
N ASP A 203 16.63 -2.84 -2.69
CA ASP A 203 17.30 -1.59 -3.05
C ASP A 203 16.33 -0.40 -3.21
N ILE A 204 15.01 -0.61 -3.14
CA ILE A 204 14.03 0.49 -3.31
C ILE A 204 14.32 1.66 -2.37
N PRO A 205 14.55 1.48 -1.05
CA PRO A 205 14.82 2.59 -0.16
C PRO A 205 16.02 3.45 -0.59
N ALA A 206 17.12 2.81 -0.96
CA ALA A 206 18.32 3.50 -1.41
C ALA A 206 18.09 4.24 -2.75
N ASN A 207 17.41 3.60 -3.70
CA ASN A 207 17.07 4.19 -4.98
C ASN A 207 16.07 5.34 -4.84
N PHE A 208 15.09 5.21 -3.93
CA PHE A 208 14.12 6.26 -3.62
C PHE A 208 14.82 7.52 -3.10
N LYS A 209 15.73 7.36 -2.13
CA LYS A 209 16.54 8.46 -1.62
C LYS A 209 17.38 9.12 -2.71
N LYS A 210 18.01 8.31 -3.57
CA LYS A 210 18.84 8.81 -4.69
C LYS A 210 18.02 9.62 -5.69
N LEU A 211 16.79 9.18 -6.00
CA LEU A 211 15.93 9.81 -7.01
C LEU A 211 15.20 11.05 -6.50
N PHE A 212 14.73 11.02 -5.25
CA PHE A 212 13.82 12.05 -4.73
C PHE A 212 14.42 12.88 -3.59
N GLY A 213 15.61 12.53 -3.10
CA GLY A 213 16.27 13.23 -1.99
C GLY A 213 15.60 13.03 -0.63
N VAL A 214 14.65 12.10 -0.52
CA VAL A 214 13.87 11.82 0.68
C VAL A 214 14.13 10.39 1.13
N GLU A 215 14.26 10.17 2.44
CA GLU A 215 14.42 8.83 3.03
C GLU A 215 13.13 8.01 2.88
N PHE A 216 13.26 6.76 2.48
CA PHE A 216 12.20 5.76 2.58
C PHE A 216 12.61 4.77 3.67
N ASN A 217 12.01 4.89 4.86
CA ASN A 217 12.46 4.23 6.10
C ASN A 217 11.88 2.84 6.33
N LEU A 218 11.34 2.20 5.31
CA LEU A 218 10.72 0.87 5.40
C LEU A 218 11.38 -0.13 4.43
N PRO A 219 11.49 -1.41 4.81
CA PRO A 219 11.94 -2.44 3.90
C PRO A 219 10.88 -2.73 2.83
N MET A 220 11.35 -3.05 1.63
CA MET A 220 10.51 -3.60 0.57
C MET A 220 10.92 -5.05 0.33
N LEU A 221 9.95 -5.95 0.47
CA LEU A 221 10.16 -7.40 0.36
C LEU A 221 9.25 -7.99 -0.74
N VAL A 222 9.60 -9.16 -1.23
CA VAL A 222 8.79 -10.00 -2.13
C VAL A 222 8.35 -11.28 -1.43
#